data_9c158d8e33ba2c976316d91f77ffe71e
#
_entry.id   9c158d8e33ba2c976316d91f77ffe71e
#
_cell.length_a   1.000
_cell.length_b   1.000
_cell.length_c   1.000
_cell.angle_alpha   90.00
_cell.angle_beta   90.00
_cell.angle_gamma   90.00
#
_symmetry.space_group_name_H-M   'P 1'
#
loop_
_entity.id
_entity.type
_entity.pdbx_description
1 polymer ?
#
loop_
_entity_poly.entity_id
_entity_poly.type
_entity_poly.pdbx_seq_one_letter_code
_entity_poly.pdbx_strand_id
1 'polypeptide(L)'
;AIKVKDYSARTNEIIGTMPLGVKVGEVFTNYGQGSVRVTGNTYDLSLDGSGFFKMRVTDTSGNDHIRYTRAGNFTITRDGYITDADGNHLQSEAGDLIVPTDAEIVIDRDGAVYANGELIDQIVVTDFEDYNYLKKFADTMYEPVEGATEIESTGALLQGCLEQSNVNVVKEMTQMIAITRAYEANQKVVQTMDSTLDQAVNSVGRV
;
A
#
# COMPACT_ATOMS: atom_id res chain seq x y z
N ALA A 1 -20.18 -1.40 -21.17
CA ALA A 1 -21.11 -2.26 -21.92
C ALA A 1 -20.71 -2.29 -23.39
N ILE A 2 -20.67 -3.47 -23.99
CA ILE A 2 -20.46 -3.63 -25.43
C ILE A 2 -21.84 -3.55 -26.12
N LYS A 3 -21.92 -2.76 -27.19
CA LYS A 3 -23.09 -2.76 -28.06
C LYS A 3 -23.11 -4.01 -28.91
N VAL A 4 -24.15 -4.82 -28.81
CA VAL A 4 -24.34 -6.02 -29.61
C VAL A 4 -25.05 -5.64 -30.89
N LYS A 5 -24.45 -5.96 -32.06
CA LYS A 5 -25.03 -5.68 -33.39
C LYS A 5 -25.51 -6.97 -34.02
N ASP A 6 -26.66 -6.90 -34.70
CA ASP A 6 -27.15 -7.99 -35.55
C ASP A 6 -26.46 -7.95 -36.93
N TYR A 7 -25.62 -8.93 -37.19
CA TYR A 7 -24.94 -9.10 -38.46
C TYR A 7 -25.72 -10.00 -39.43
N SER A 8 -26.76 -10.69 -38.96
CA SER A 8 -27.55 -11.61 -39.80
C SER A 8 -28.53 -10.91 -40.72
N ALA A 9 -29.04 -9.75 -40.30
CA ALA A 9 -30.07 -9.02 -41.02
C ALA A 9 -29.56 -7.92 -41.97
N ARG A 10 -28.24 -7.79 -42.19
CA ARG A 10 -27.61 -6.71 -42.98
C ARG A 10 -27.95 -5.26 -42.55
N THR A 11 -28.71 -5.09 -41.47
CA THR A 11 -29.16 -3.77 -40.99
C THR A 11 -28.16 -3.07 -40.10
N ASN A 12 -27.15 -3.79 -39.61
CA ASN A 12 -26.14 -3.26 -38.67
C ASN A 12 -26.76 -2.55 -37.46
N GLU A 13 -27.97 -2.95 -37.12
CA GLU A 13 -28.79 -2.36 -36.07
C GLU A 13 -28.33 -2.84 -34.70
N ILE A 14 -28.39 -1.96 -33.69
CA ILE A 14 -28.01 -2.30 -32.35
C ILE A 14 -29.15 -3.06 -31.69
N ILE A 15 -29.02 -4.37 -31.51
CA ILE A 15 -30.06 -5.22 -30.89
C ILE A 15 -29.95 -5.25 -29.34
N GLY A 16 -28.91 -4.68 -28.78
CA GLY A 16 -28.77 -4.60 -27.33
C GLY A 16 -27.39 -4.17 -26.86
N THR A 17 -27.23 -4.16 -25.54
CA THR A 17 -25.96 -3.91 -24.88
C THR A 17 -25.66 -5.06 -23.91
N MET A 18 -24.47 -5.60 -23.97
CA MET A 18 -24.03 -6.65 -23.03
C MET A 18 -23.09 -6.03 -21.97
N PRO A 19 -23.45 -6.06 -20.70
CA PRO A 19 -22.54 -5.65 -19.63
C PRO A 19 -21.41 -6.67 -19.49
N LEU A 20 -20.15 -6.20 -19.43
CA LEU A 20 -18.98 -7.05 -19.28
C LEU A 20 -18.66 -7.39 -17.81
N GLY A 21 -19.55 -7.06 -16.89
CA GLY A 21 -19.34 -7.19 -15.47
C GLY A 21 -18.68 -5.95 -14.84
N VAL A 22 -18.20 -6.10 -13.64
CA VAL A 22 -17.55 -5.05 -12.82
C VAL A 22 -16.08 -5.36 -12.72
N LYS A 23 -15.23 -4.36 -12.90
CA LYS A 23 -13.79 -4.43 -12.65
C LYS A 23 -13.37 -3.30 -11.71
N VAL A 24 -12.27 -3.50 -11.00
CA VAL A 24 -11.66 -2.43 -10.21
C VAL A 24 -11.19 -1.34 -11.16
N GLY A 25 -11.64 -0.11 -10.95
CA GLY A 25 -11.25 1.07 -11.74
C GLY A 25 -9.93 1.64 -11.26
N GLU A 26 -9.95 2.25 -10.09
CA GLU A 26 -8.79 2.87 -9.47
C GLU A 26 -8.64 2.40 -8.03
N VAL A 27 -7.40 2.37 -7.54
CA VAL A 27 -7.07 2.02 -6.16
C VAL A 27 -6.34 3.22 -5.56
N PHE A 28 -6.87 3.75 -4.47
CA PHE A 28 -6.27 4.86 -3.74
C PHE A 28 -5.62 4.33 -2.46
N THR A 29 -4.41 4.82 -2.17
CA THR A 29 -3.73 4.56 -0.91
C THR A 29 -4.09 5.65 0.10
N ASN A 30 -4.47 5.25 1.32
CA ASN A 30 -4.66 6.18 2.41
C ASN A 30 -3.34 6.33 3.17
N TYR A 31 -2.69 7.49 3.03
CA TYR A 31 -1.42 7.83 3.67
C TYR A 31 -1.58 8.41 5.10
N GLY A 32 -2.79 8.37 5.66
CA GLY A 32 -3.02 8.81 7.03
C GLY A 32 -2.21 7.97 8.03
N GLN A 33 -1.65 8.64 9.04
CA GLN A 33 -0.84 7.99 10.07
C GLN A 33 -1.64 6.95 10.87
N GLY A 34 -1.02 5.79 11.10
CA GLY A 34 -1.53 4.74 11.96
C GLY A 34 -1.21 4.98 13.44
N SER A 35 -1.70 4.12 14.31
CA SER A 35 -1.32 4.16 15.74
C SER A 35 0.12 3.66 15.93
N VAL A 36 0.86 4.30 16.82
CA VAL A 36 2.22 3.91 17.16
C VAL A 36 2.19 2.90 18.30
N ARG A 37 2.92 1.79 18.14
CA ARG A 37 3.10 0.74 19.16
C ARG A 37 4.54 0.68 19.60
N VAL A 38 4.77 0.75 20.90
CA VAL A 38 6.11 0.55 21.51
C VAL A 38 6.48 -0.93 21.45
N THR A 39 7.63 -1.24 20.89
CA THR A 39 8.18 -2.59 20.76
C THR A 39 9.38 -2.82 21.65
N GLY A 40 10.14 -1.76 21.95
CA GLY A 40 11.38 -1.82 22.73
C GLY A 40 12.57 -2.36 21.95
N ASN A 41 12.45 -2.65 20.67
CA ASN A 41 13.57 -3.05 19.82
C ASN A 41 14.30 -1.81 19.31
N THR A 42 15.61 -1.77 19.48
CA THR A 42 16.47 -0.62 19.12
C THR A 42 16.35 -0.20 17.66
N TYR A 43 16.14 -1.16 16.76
CA TYR A 43 16.09 -0.93 15.32
C TYR A 43 14.66 -0.73 14.75
N ASP A 44 13.65 -0.85 15.61
CA ASP A 44 12.30 -0.50 15.23
C ASP A 44 12.14 1.03 15.28
N LEU A 45 11.78 1.62 14.17
CA LEU A 45 11.61 3.06 14.01
C LEU A 45 10.20 3.39 13.53
N SER A 46 9.62 4.44 14.07
CA SER A 46 8.39 4.99 13.53
C SER A 46 8.52 6.48 13.29
N LEU A 47 7.74 6.99 12.34
CA LEU A 47 7.63 8.42 12.08
C LEU A 47 6.39 8.96 12.78
N ASP A 48 6.56 10.05 13.53
CA ASP A 48 5.48 10.86 14.08
C ASP A 48 5.33 12.11 13.21
N GLY A 49 4.35 12.07 12.31
CA GLY A 49 4.14 13.07 11.28
C GLY A 49 4.20 12.50 9.87
N SER A 50 4.37 13.40 8.88
CA SER A 50 4.47 13.03 7.46
C SER A 50 5.89 12.66 7.07
N GLY A 51 6.04 11.84 6.02
CA GLY A 51 7.33 11.46 5.44
C GLY A 51 7.50 9.95 5.29
N PHE A 52 8.63 9.56 4.73
CA PHE A 52 8.98 8.18 4.40
C PHE A 52 10.47 7.97 4.64
N PHE A 53 10.82 6.76 5.05
CA PHE A 53 12.20 6.29 5.05
C PHE A 53 12.66 6.05 3.61
N LYS A 54 13.87 6.48 3.31
CA LYS A 54 14.51 6.28 2.02
C LYS A 54 15.28 4.96 2.04
N MET A 55 14.96 4.07 1.11
CA MET A 55 15.56 2.73 1.03
C MET A 55 16.27 2.54 -0.31
N ARG A 56 17.44 1.92 -0.28
CA ARG A 56 18.09 1.41 -1.48
C ARG A 56 17.69 -0.03 -1.71
N VAL A 57 17.05 -0.28 -2.84
CA VAL A 57 16.61 -1.60 -3.30
C VAL A 57 17.44 -2.01 -4.50
N THR A 58 18.14 -3.12 -4.41
CA THR A 58 18.91 -3.67 -5.54
C THR A 58 18.03 -4.64 -6.30
N ASP A 59 17.82 -4.39 -7.60
CA ASP A 59 17.08 -5.25 -8.49
C ASP A 59 17.84 -6.57 -8.79
N THR A 60 17.14 -7.59 -9.26
CA THR A 60 17.71 -8.88 -9.71
C THR A 60 18.77 -8.72 -10.81
N SER A 61 18.76 -7.59 -11.53
CA SER A 61 19.75 -7.21 -12.53
C SER A 61 20.98 -6.51 -11.93
N GLY A 62 21.01 -6.25 -10.61
CA GLY A 62 22.11 -5.56 -9.94
C GLY A 62 22.03 -4.03 -10.02
N ASN A 63 20.92 -3.46 -10.45
CA ASN A 63 20.73 -2.01 -10.44
C ASN A 63 20.12 -1.55 -9.13
N ASP A 64 20.63 -0.45 -8.59
CA ASP A 64 20.11 0.16 -7.37
C ASP A 64 19.01 1.17 -7.71
N HIS A 65 17.92 1.08 -6.97
CA HIS A 65 16.78 1.97 -7.05
C HIS A 65 16.44 2.53 -5.68
N ILE A 66 16.11 3.79 -5.62
CA ILE A 66 15.61 4.41 -4.39
C ILE A 66 14.10 4.19 -4.31
N ARG A 67 13.65 3.70 -3.15
CA ARG A 67 12.26 3.46 -2.81
C ARG A 67 11.95 4.09 -1.45
N TYR A 68 10.69 4.28 -1.17
CA TYR A 68 10.21 4.97 0.01
C TYR A 68 9.27 4.06 0.79
N THR A 69 9.42 4.01 2.10
CA THR A 69 8.58 3.18 2.97
C THR A 69 8.23 3.89 4.27
N ARG A 70 7.08 3.53 4.86
CA ARG A 70 6.73 3.89 6.23
C ARG A 70 6.98 2.75 7.21
N ALA A 71 7.26 1.56 6.70
CA ALA A 71 7.60 0.41 7.54
C ALA A 71 8.98 0.60 8.17
N GLY A 72 9.03 0.61 9.49
CA GLY A 72 10.26 0.84 10.25
C GLY A 72 10.76 -0.38 11.00
N ASN A 73 10.35 -1.58 10.62
CA ASN A 73 10.81 -2.84 11.21
C ASN A 73 12.18 -3.25 10.64
N PHE A 74 13.21 -2.51 11.03
CA PHE A 74 14.56 -2.74 10.54
C PHE A 74 15.30 -3.77 11.38
N THR A 75 16.36 -4.33 10.78
CA THR A 75 17.29 -5.25 11.40
C THR A 75 18.72 -4.87 11.05
N ILE A 76 19.68 -5.25 11.91
CA ILE A 76 21.10 -5.06 11.61
C ILE A 76 21.68 -6.34 10.99
N THR A 77 22.46 -6.18 9.93
CA THR A 77 23.22 -7.28 9.32
C THR A 77 24.55 -7.50 10.06
N ARG A 78 25.27 -8.59 9.75
CA ARG A 78 26.60 -8.87 10.32
C ARG A 78 27.63 -7.81 9.96
N ASP A 79 27.45 -7.16 8.82
CA ASP A 79 28.34 -6.11 8.31
C ASP A 79 27.97 -4.72 8.82
N GLY A 80 26.94 -4.63 9.70
CA GLY A 80 26.51 -3.39 10.33
C GLY A 80 25.49 -2.58 9.52
N TYR A 81 25.03 -3.06 8.36
CA TYR A 81 23.99 -2.38 7.60
C TYR A 81 22.63 -2.50 8.28
N ILE A 82 21.87 -1.42 8.29
CA ILE A 82 20.47 -1.44 8.70
C ILE A 82 19.62 -1.75 7.48
N THR A 83 18.87 -2.86 7.56
CA THR A 83 18.07 -3.38 6.44
C THR A 83 16.63 -3.69 6.88
N ASP A 84 15.74 -3.76 5.93
CA ASP A 84 14.41 -4.33 6.13
C ASP A 84 14.42 -5.88 6.05
N ALA A 85 13.24 -6.50 6.11
CA ALA A 85 13.10 -7.96 6.06
C ALA A 85 13.50 -8.56 4.69
N ASP A 86 13.48 -7.75 3.62
CA ASP A 86 13.82 -8.16 2.25
C ASP A 86 15.31 -7.92 1.94
N GLY A 87 16.08 -7.33 2.86
CA GLY A 87 17.50 -7.03 2.72
C GLY A 87 17.80 -5.70 2.02
N ASN A 88 16.82 -4.81 1.88
CA ASN A 88 17.03 -3.47 1.34
C ASN A 88 17.68 -2.57 2.40
N HIS A 89 18.53 -1.66 1.99
CA HIS A 89 19.34 -0.83 2.87
C HIS A 89 18.66 0.50 3.19
N LEU A 90 18.60 0.84 4.48
CA LEU A 90 18.15 2.17 4.93
C LEU A 90 19.20 3.21 4.55
N GLN A 91 18.74 4.33 3.99
CA GLN A 91 19.60 5.42 3.55
C GLN A 91 19.79 6.47 4.63
N SER A 92 21.02 6.92 4.74
CA SER A 92 21.47 8.08 5.51
C SER A 92 21.96 9.20 4.58
N GLU A 93 22.40 10.31 5.13
CA GLU A 93 23.03 11.40 4.36
C GLU A 93 24.32 10.96 3.65
N ALA A 94 25.10 10.07 4.28
CA ALA A 94 26.35 9.57 3.71
C ALA A 94 26.13 8.42 2.70
N GLY A 95 24.95 7.87 2.61
CA GLY A 95 24.61 6.73 1.77
C GLY A 95 23.88 5.63 2.53
N ASP A 96 24.30 4.36 2.44
CA ASP A 96 23.73 3.28 3.25
C ASP A 96 24.08 3.47 4.73
N LEU A 97 23.09 3.38 5.60
CA LEU A 97 23.32 3.49 7.03
C LEU A 97 24.08 2.27 7.58
N ILE A 98 25.29 2.51 8.07
CA ILE A 98 26.14 1.49 8.68
C ILE A 98 26.38 1.86 10.14
N VAL A 99 26.09 0.92 11.03
CA VAL A 99 26.32 1.11 12.46
C VAL A 99 27.20 -0.01 13.03
N PRO A 100 28.05 0.25 14.03
CA PRO A 100 28.82 -0.79 14.68
C PRO A 100 27.89 -1.79 15.39
N THR A 101 28.14 -3.09 15.20
CA THR A 101 27.31 -4.16 15.77
C THR A 101 27.45 -4.31 17.29
N ASP A 102 28.56 -3.83 17.85
CA ASP A 102 28.90 -3.96 19.28
C ASP A 102 28.66 -2.66 20.08
N ALA A 103 28.02 -1.65 19.46
CA ALA A 103 27.77 -0.36 20.10
C ALA A 103 26.33 -0.21 20.56
N GLU A 104 26.11 0.60 21.59
CA GLU A 104 24.78 1.06 21.96
C GLU A 104 24.34 2.12 20.97
N ILE A 105 23.28 1.82 20.21
CA ILE A 105 22.75 2.71 19.18
C ILE A 105 21.55 3.50 19.71
N VAL A 106 21.68 4.81 19.66
CA VAL A 106 20.62 5.75 20.01
C VAL A 106 20.27 6.59 18.78
N ILE A 107 19.01 6.64 18.43
CA ILE A 107 18.50 7.42 17.31
C ILE A 107 17.63 8.55 17.87
N ASP A 108 18.02 9.78 17.59
CA ASP A 108 17.30 10.96 18.07
C ASP A 108 16.09 11.28 17.18
N ARG A 109 15.24 12.17 17.65
CA ARG A 109 14.01 12.58 16.95
C ARG A 109 14.25 13.22 15.59
N ASP A 110 15.39 13.87 15.43
CA ASP A 110 15.81 14.52 14.18
C ASP A 110 16.47 13.54 13.19
N GLY A 111 16.58 12.25 13.56
CA GLY A 111 17.20 11.22 12.71
C GLY A 111 18.69 11.06 12.93
N ALA A 112 19.31 11.81 13.84
CA ALA A 112 20.71 11.66 14.17
C ALA A 112 20.98 10.30 14.86
N VAL A 113 21.95 9.55 14.35
CA VAL A 113 22.33 8.21 14.82
C VAL A 113 23.61 8.31 15.63
N TYR A 114 23.55 7.89 16.87
CA TYR A 114 24.68 7.87 17.80
C TYR A 114 25.07 6.44 18.13
N ALA A 115 26.38 6.15 18.12
CA ALA A 115 26.92 4.92 18.67
C ALA A 115 27.81 5.25 19.86
N ASN A 116 27.53 4.68 21.02
CA ASN A 116 28.23 4.95 22.27
C ASN A 116 28.33 6.45 22.62
N GLY A 117 27.33 7.25 22.17
CA GLY A 117 27.28 8.70 22.37
C GLY A 117 28.03 9.55 21.35
N GLU A 118 28.65 8.95 20.34
CA GLU A 118 29.28 9.65 19.22
C GLU A 118 28.35 9.64 18.01
N LEU A 119 28.17 10.81 17.36
CA LEU A 119 27.36 10.94 16.14
C LEU A 119 28.07 10.20 14.99
N ILE A 120 27.36 9.25 14.38
CA ILE A 120 27.87 8.51 13.22
C ILE A 120 27.30 9.08 11.92
N ASP A 121 25.97 9.23 11.85
CA ASP A 121 25.27 9.55 10.63
C ASP A 121 23.85 10.10 10.91
N GLN A 122 23.12 10.48 9.88
CA GLN A 122 21.75 10.97 9.99
C GLN A 122 20.85 10.24 9.00
N ILE A 123 19.74 9.69 9.50
CA ILE A 123 18.72 9.01 8.68
C ILE A 123 18.00 10.04 7.84
N VAL A 124 17.90 9.79 6.54
CA VAL A 124 17.15 10.64 5.62
C VAL A 124 15.67 10.26 5.62
N VAL A 125 14.86 11.21 6.08
CA VAL A 125 13.39 11.11 5.99
C VAL A 125 12.92 12.13 4.96
N THR A 126 12.22 11.64 3.95
CA THR A 126 11.76 12.46 2.82
C THR A 126 10.24 12.49 2.79
N ASP A 127 9.66 13.64 2.51
CA ASP A 127 8.24 13.79 2.26
C ASP A 127 8.00 14.22 0.80
N PHE A 128 6.75 14.23 0.36
CA PHE A 128 6.36 14.60 -1.00
C PHE A 128 5.27 15.66 -0.96
N GLU A 129 5.37 16.62 -1.85
CA GLU A 129 4.37 17.69 -1.97
C GLU A 129 3.00 17.12 -2.37
N ASP A 130 2.97 16.12 -3.25
CA ASP A 130 1.75 15.46 -3.69
C ASP A 130 1.95 13.92 -3.75
N TYR A 131 1.23 13.21 -2.91
CA TYR A 131 1.26 11.73 -2.84
C TYR A 131 0.62 11.02 -4.03
N ASN A 132 -0.09 11.73 -4.90
CA ASN A 132 -0.62 11.16 -6.15
C ASN A 132 0.50 10.75 -7.12
N TYR A 133 1.70 11.32 -6.96
CA TYR A 133 2.89 10.93 -7.71
C TYR A 133 3.67 9.77 -7.08
N LEU A 134 3.11 9.11 -6.06
CA LEU A 134 3.66 7.90 -5.47
C LEU A 134 2.92 6.68 -5.97
N LYS A 135 3.62 5.81 -6.67
CA LYS A 135 3.10 4.51 -7.11
C LYS A 135 3.50 3.43 -6.10
N LYS A 136 2.54 2.61 -5.70
CA LYS A 136 2.83 1.43 -4.87
C LYS A 136 3.67 0.43 -5.66
N PHE A 137 4.86 0.10 -5.17
CA PHE A 137 5.80 -0.82 -5.80
C PHE A 137 5.69 -2.24 -5.21
N ALA A 138 5.67 -2.36 -3.88
CA ALA A 138 5.54 -3.62 -3.15
C ALA A 138 4.53 -3.45 -2.00
N ASP A 139 4.49 -4.40 -1.07
CA ASP A 139 3.52 -4.37 0.02
C ASP A 139 3.64 -3.11 0.90
N THR A 140 4.87 -2.67 1.17
CA THR A 140 5.18 -1.53 2.06
C THR A 140 5.95 -0.42 1.38
N MET A 141 6.32 -0.55 0.10
CA MET A 141 7.18 0.38 -0.60
C MET A 141 6.45 1.18 -1.68
N TYR A 142 6.96 2.39 -1.90
CA TYR A 142 6.48 3.34 -2.91
C TYR A 142 7.61 3.78 -3.82
N GLU A 143 7.27 4.00 -5.07
CA GLU A 143 8.16 4.52 -6.10
C GLU A 143 7.65 5.87 -6.57
N PRO A 144 8.48 6.92 -6.59
CA PRO A 144 8.09 8.19 -7.16
C PRO A 144 8.00 8.08 -8.68
N VAL A 145 6.93 8.62 -9.26
CA VAL A 145 6.77 8.75 -10.71
C VAL A 145 7.24 10.12 -11.18
N GLU A 146 7.41 10.27 -12.48
CA GLU A 146 7.83 11.52 -13.10
C GLU A 146 6.92 12.68 -12.68
N GLY A 147 7.51 13.73 -12.11
CA GLY A 147 6.80 14.88 -11.54
C GLY A 147 6.67 14.86 -10.01
N ALA A 148 7.11 13.82 -9.32
CA ALA A 148 7.19 13.82 -7.87
C ALA A 148 8.22 14.83 -7.36
N THR A 149 7.82 15.71 -6.45
CA THR A 149 8.71 16.68 -5.79
C THR A 149 8.98 16.19 -4.37
N GLU A 150 10.23 15.86 -4.09
CA GLU A 150 10.70 15.56 -2.74
C GLU A 150 10.82 16.85 -1.93
N ILE A 151 10.33 16.82 -0.70
CA ILE A 151 10.50 17.88 0.29
C ILE A 151 11.06 17.29 1.58
N GLU A 152 11.67 18.12 2.39
CA GLU A 152 12.17 17.71 3.70
C GLU A 152 10.98 17.35 4.61
N SER A 153 11.07 16.21 5.29
CA SER A 153 10.03 15.79 6.23
C SER A 153 10.09 16.64 7.49
N THR A 154 8.91 16.97 8.02
CA THR A 154 8.76 17.60 9.34
C THR A 154 8.44 16.56 10.43
N GLY A 155 8.38 15.28 10.08
CA GLY A 155 8.09 14.17 11.00
C GLY A 155 9.27 13.91 11.96
N ALA A 156 8.95 13.58 13.20
CA ALA A 156 9.93 13.17 14.20
C ALA A 156 10.11 11.66 14.18
N LEU A 157 11.34 11.19 14.39
CA LEU A 157 11.66 9.76 14.55
C LEU A 157 11.41 9.32 15.99
N LEU A 158 10.83 8.14 16.14
CA LEU A 158 10.62 7.48 17.43
C LEU A 158 11.30 6.11 17.39
N GLN A 159 12.37 5.96 18.17
CA GLN A 159 13.08 4.70 18.33
C GLN A 159 12.31 3.74 19.25
N GLY A 160 12.39 2.44 18.99
CA GLY A 160 11.71 1.42 19.78
C GLY A 160 10.20 1.35 19.55
N CYS A 161 9.74 1.91 18.47
CA CYS A 161 8.32 2.01 18.11
C CYS A 161 8.08 1.56 16.67
N LEU A 162 6.88 1.06 16.40
CA LEU A 162 6.41 0.74 15.04
C LEU A 162 5.06 1.38 14.77
N GLU A 163 4.92 1.93 13.59
CA GLU A 163 3.62 2.39 13.09
C GLU A 163 2.77 1.19 12.68
N GLN A 164 1.56 1.14 13.17
CA GLN A 164 0.57 0.14 12.78
C GLN A 164 -0.25 0.62 11.59
N SER A 165 -0.86 -0.31 10.87
CA SER A 165 -1.80 0.04 9.81
C SER A 165 -2.91 0.97 10.33
N ASN A 166 -3.27 1.98 9.54
CA ASN A 166 -4.41 2.86 9.79
C ASN A 166 -5.76 2.20 9.47
N VAL A 167 -5.76 0.94 9.04
CA VAL A 167 -6.96 0.17 8.71
C VAL A 167 -7.49 -0.57 9.93
N ASN A 168 -8.75 -0.34 10.26
CA ASN A 168 -9.46 -1.12 11.28
C ASN A 168 -10.02 -2.41 10.67
N VAL A 169 -9.32 -3.52 10.88
CA VAL A 169 -9.65 -4.84 10.33
C VAL A 169 -11.08 -5.28 10.67
N VAL A 170 -11.55 -5.03 11.91
CA VAL A 170 -12.90 -5.43 12.34
C VAL A 170 -13.96 -4.64 11.56
N LYS A 171 -13.76 -3.35 11.38
CA LYS A 171 -14.66 -2.49 10.59
C LYS A 171 -14.70 -2.95 9.13
N GLU A 172 -13.56 -3.20 8.52
CA GLU A 172 -13.49 -3.65 7.12
C GLU A 172 -14.13 -5.05 6.93
N MET A 173 -13.91 -5.98 7.87
CA MET A 173 -14.58 -7.28 7.86
C MET A 173 -16.11 -7.15 7.97
N THR A 174 -16.62 -6.28 8.84
CA THR A 174 -18.07 -6.08 8.96
C THR A 174 -18.67 -5.45 7.71
N GLN A 175 -17.96 -4.52 7.07
CA GLN A 175 -18.38 -3.93 5.79
C GLN A 175 -18.38 -4.99 4.67
N MET A 176 -17.34 -5.84 4.61
CA MET A 176 -17.26 -6.93 3.63
C MET A 176 -18.44 -7.91 3.80
N ILE A 177 -18.79 -8.30 5.03
CA ILE A 177 -19.96 -9.16 5.31
C ILE A 177 -21.24 -8.46 4.84
N ALA A 178 -21.40 -7.16 5.10
CA ALA A 178 -22.59 -6.42 4.67
C ALA A 178 -22.71 -6.36 3.14
N ILE A 179 -21.60 -6.12 2.44
CA ILE A 179 -21.55 -6.10 0.97
C ILE A 179 -21.87 -7.50 0.41
N THR A 180 -21.29 -8.55 0.97
CA THR A 180 -21.53 -9.93 0.55
C THR A 180 -23.02 -10.30 0.70
N ARG A 181 -23.63 -9.97 1.84
CA ARG A 181 -25.05 -10.21 2.07
C ARG A 181 -25.96 -9.42 1.09
N ALA A 182 -25.59 -8.16 0.81
CA ALA A 182 -26.31 -7.36 -0.18
C ALA A 182 -26.20 -7.97 -1.58
N TYR A 183 -25.02 -8.46 -1.95
CA TYR A 183 -24.82 -9.17 -3.22
C TYR A 183 -25.66 -10.44 -3.32
N GLU A 184 -25.63 -11.29 -2.27
CA GLU A 184 -26.46 -12.52 -2.20
C GLU A 184 -27.95 -12.22 -2.27
N ALA A 185 -28.43 -11.17 -1.59
CA ALA A 185 -29.81 -10.75 -1.65
C ALA A 185 -30.21 -10.32 -3.07
N ASN A 186 -29.37 -9.52 -3.73
CA ASN A 186 -29.61 -9.11 -5.12
C ASN A 186 -29.61 -10.30 -6.08
N GLN A 187 -28.68 -11.24 -5.91
CA GLN A 187 -28.63 -12.46 -6.71
C GLN A 187 -29.91 -13.29 -6.53
N LYS A 188 -30.43 -13.39 -5.30
CA LYS A 188 -31.66 -14.10 -5.00
C LYS A 188 -32.89 -13.45 -5.65
N VAL A 189 -32.91 -12.10 -5.68
CA VAL A 189 -33.96 -11.35 -6.41
C VAL A 189 -33.92 -11.68 -7.90
N VAL A 190 -32.75 -11.68 -8.54
CA VAL A 190 -32.59 -12.03 -9.96
C VAL A 190 -33.09 -13.47 -10.21
N GLN A 191 -32.68 -14.44 -9.39
CA GLN A 191 -33.15 -15.83 -9.50
C GLN A 191 -34.66 -15.96 -9.33
N THR A 192 -35.26 -15.18 -8.42
CA THR A 192 -36.73 -15.18 -8.24
C THR A 192 -37.42 -14.58 -9.46
N MET A 193 -36.87 -13.50 -10.04
CA MET A 193 -37.38 -12.92 -11.28
C MET A 193 -37.32 -13.92 -12.45
N ASP A 194 -36.18 -14.61 -12.61
CA ASP A 194 -36.02 -15.62 -13.66
C ASP A 194 -37.03 -16.77 -13.49
N SER A 195 -37.21 -17.28 -12.24
CA SER A 195 -38.18 -18.33 -11.96
C SER A 195 -39.64 -17.87 -12.22
N THR A 196 -39.94 -16.62 -11.93
CA THR A 196 -41.28 -16.05 -12.20
C THR A 196 -41.54 -15.91 -13.70
N LEU A 197 -40.50 -15.47 -14.44
CA LEU A 197 -40.57 -15.39 -15.91
C LEU A 197 -40.74 -16.77 -16.54
N ASP A 198 -40.03 -17.76 -16.03
CA ASP A 198 -40.11 -19.16 -16.48
C ASP A 198 -41.53 -19.74 -16.24
N GLN A 199 -42.14 -19.46 -15.07
CA GLN A 199 -43.51 -19.82 -14.76
C GLN A 199 -44.52 -19.08 -15.68
N ALA A 200 -44.32 -17.78 -15.94
CA ALA A 200 -45.17 -17.00 -16.81
C ALA A 200 -45.16 -17.54 -18.25
N VAL A 201 -43.96 -17.85 -18.78
CA VAL A 201 -43.83 -18.41 -20.14
C VAL A 201 -44.43 -19.81 -20.24
N ASN A 202 -44.19 -20.68 -19.27
CA ASN A 202 -44.59 -22.08 -19.32
C ASN A 202 -46.02 -22.34 -18.87
N SER A 203 -46.62 -21.47 -18.01
CA SER A 203 -48.00 -21.64 -17.55
C SER A 203 -48.99 -20.81 -18.34
N VAL A 204 -48.64 -19.60 -18.81
CA VAL A 204 -49.53 -18.70 -19.55
C VAL A 204 -49.45 -18.94 -21.07
N GLY A 205 -48.29 -19.42 -21.57
CA GLY A 205 -48.12 -19.76 -22.99
C GLY A 205 -48.65 -21.15 -23.39
N ARG A 206 -49.23 -21.92 -22.52
CA ARG A 206 -49.95 -23.18 -22.81
C ARG A 206 -51.42 -22.86 -22.96
N VAL A 207 -51.82 -22.40 -24.13
CA VAL A 207 -53.19 -22.41 -24.61
C VAL A 207 -53.33 -23.46 -25.69
#